data_9b37295034c077a8bb8d9bc494289352
#
_entry.id   9b37295034c077a8bb8d9bc494289352
#
_cell.length_a   1.000
_cell.length_b   1.000
_cell.length_c   1.000
_cell.angle_alpha   90.00
_cell.angle_beta   90.00
_cell.angle_gamma   90.00
#
_symmetry.space_group_name_H-M   'P 1'
#
loop_
_entity.id
_entity.type
_entity.pdbx_description
1 polymer ?
#
loop_
_entity_poly.entity_id
_entity_poly.type
_entity_poly.pdbx_seq_one_letter_code
_entity_poly.pdbx_strand_id
1 'polypeptide(L)'
;LDEDRRLFYVALTRTERVVLVSAHHWAPGASSPKGPSSFLAELHGLVESASATGGSEIGTVQHWEPTPPDGADNPYATVELTALWPADPLGARREDVIMGSAAVRAALADSASTPSVDESLSEKSEEDDPDGWARDVELLLAERDAVSRPGTDVVVPDTMSVSQVVHLVADPDELASTLRRPVPFAPNPLARRGTAFHAWVERRFGATRLLDLDELPGAADGASAADTDLEELQRAFDASPWALRSPVEVEVPFETSVGGVVLRGRMDAVFADSDGGWTVVDWKTGAQPTPAEERAVSIQLAAYRLAWAELMSATRSEPVPLTMVRAAFHYVRSGVTVSPEDLPDAERLAEIVSTAGADPTT
;
A
#
# COMPACT_ATOMS: atom_id res chain seq x y z
N LEU A 1 23.22 -13.40 2.11
CA LEU A 1 24.18 -12.35 1.73
C LEU A 1 23.79 -11.62 0.44
N ASP A 2 23.41 -12.34 -0.65
CA ASP A 2 23.06 -11.68 -1.92
C ASP A 2 21.72 -10.93 -1.82
N GLU A 3 20.76 -11.48 -1.11
CA GLU A 3 19.49 -10.84 -0.81
C GLU A 3 19.67 -9.59 0.05
N ASP A 4 20.48 -9.69 1.11
CA ASP A 4 20.77 -8.55 1.99
C ASP A 4 21.48 -7.43 1.22
N ARG A 5 22.35 -7.80 0.26
CA ARG A 5 23.03 -6.85 -0.63
C ARG A 5 22.04 -6.13 -1.55
N ARG A 6 21.05 -6.83 -2.10
CA ARG A 6 19.97 -6.25 -2.91
C ARG A 6 19.14 -5.28 -2.08
N LEU A 7 18.75 -5.67 -0.86
CA LEU A 7 18.01 -4.81 0.06
C LEU A 7 18.79 -3.54 0.42
N PHE A 8 20.10 -3.68 0.70
CA PHE A 8 20.96 -2.53 0.96
C PHE A 8 21.07 -1.60 -0.25
N TYR A 9 21.25 -2.16 -1.45
CA TYR A 9 21.24 -1.40 -2.70
C TYR A 9 19.91 -0.65 -2.91
N VAL A 10 18.79 -1.33 -2.72
CA VAL A 10 17.47 -0.71 -2.81
C VAL A 10 17.33 0.42 -1.80
N ALA A 11 17.77 0.24 -0.56
CA ALA A 11 17.73 1.30 0.46
C ALA A 11 18.53 2.53 0.05
N LEU A 12 19.76 2.34 -0.44
CA LEU A 12 20.61 3.44 -0.91
C LEU A 12 20.00 4.19 -2.09
N THR A 13 19.37 3.46 -3.02
CA THR A 13 18.81 4.04 -4.27
C THR A 13 17.40 4.62 -4.11
N ARG A 14 16.74 4.50 -2.94
CA ARG A 14 15.44 5.15 -2.69
C ARG A 14 15.55 6.64 -2.36
N THR A 15 16.73 7.11 -2.06
CA THR A 15 16.96 8.50 -1.66
C THR A 15 17.02 9.41 -2.89
N GLU A 16 16.26 10.50 -2.86
CA GLU A 16 16.27 11.50 -3.95
C GLU A 16 17.45 12.47 -3.87
N ARG A 17 17.92 12.79 -2.67
CA ARG A 17 18.95 13.84 -2.47
C ARG A 17 20.10 13.40 -1.59
N VAL A 18 19.83 12.95 -0.38
CA VAL A 18 20.85 12.64 0.62
C VAL A 18 20.52 11.36 1.33
N VAL A 19 21.49 10.44 1.41
CA VAL A 19 21.41 9.26 2.27
C VAL A 19 22.43 9.39 3.39
N LEU A 20 21.98 9.15 4.63
CA LEU A 20 22.84 9.07 5.81
C LEU A 20 22.90 7.61 6.25
N VAL A 21 24.11 7.10 6.31
CA VAL A 21 24.36 5.71 6.76
C VAL A 21 25.19 5.74 8.04
N SER A 22 24.74 5.04 9.07
CA SER A 22 25.43 4.96 10.35
C SER A 22 25.43 3.55 10.89
N ALA A 23 26.42 3.24 11.72
CA ALA A 23 26.53 2.00 12.48
C ALA A 23 27.16 2.29 13.85
N HIS A 24 27.17 1.27 14.71
CA HIS A 24 27.79 1.36 16.02
C HIS A 24 28.53 0.06 16.33
N HIS A 25 29.63 0.18 17.07
CA HIS A 25 30.36 -0.99 17.55
C HIS A 25 29.70 -1.66 18.76
N TRP A 26 29.03 -0.88 19.58
CA TRP A 26 28.45 -1.36 20.84
C TRP A 26 26.94 -1.14 20.90
N ALA A 27 26.22 -2.18 21.24
CA ALA A 27 24.83 -2.08 21.65
C ALA A 27 24.73 -2.15 23.20
N PRO A 28 23.71 -1.55 23.81
CA PRO A 28 23.47 -1.71 25.24
C PRO A 28 23.40 -3.21 25.62
N GLY A 29 24.16 -3.62 26.64
CA GLY A 29 24.21 -5.00 27.08
C GLY A 29 25.00 -5.99 26.19
N ALA A 30 25.61 -5.55 25.09
CA ALA A 30 26.47 -6.41 24.28
C ALA A 30 27.78 -6.74 25.02
N SER A 31 28.17 -8.02 25.00
CA SER A 31 29.40 -8.51 25.62
C SER A 31 30.63 -8.43 24.70
N SER A 32 30.40 -8.13 23.41
CA SER A 32 31.47 -7.98 22.43
C SER A 32 31.12 -6.91 21.42
N PRO A 33 32.11 -6.19 20.85
CA PRO A 33 31.86 -5.20 19.82
C PRO A 33 31.38 -5.88 18.53
N LYS A 34 30.51 -5.19 17.80
CA LYS A 34 30.13 -5.56 16.44
C LYS A 34 30.84 -4.65 15.48
N GLY A 35 31.47 -5.21 14.48
CA GLY A 35 32.05 -4.42 13.39
C GLY A 35 30.97 -3.86 12.47
N PRO A 36 31.33 -2.94 11.58
CA PRO A 36 30.47 -2.52 10.49
C PRO A 36 30.12 -3.74 9.61
N SER A 37 28.90 -3.72 9.01
CA SER A 37 28.57 -4.74 8.02
C SER A 37 29.56 -4.68 6.84
N SER A 38 29.76 -5.79 6.14
CA SER A 38 30.58 -5.82 4.94
C SER A 38 30.12 -4.80 3.88
N PHE A 39 28.83 -4.56 3.78
CA PHE A 39 28.24 -3.59 2.86
C PHE A 39 28.61 -2.14 3.22
N LEU A 40 28.58 -1.81 4.52
CA LEU A 40 28.99 -0.48 4.98
C LEU A 40 30.50 -0.27 4.80
N ALA A 41 31.30 -1.31 5.03
CA ALA A 41 32.75 -1.24 4.79
C ALA A 41 33.08 -1.07 3.29
N GLU A 42 32.35 -1.72 2.39
CA GLU A 42 32.47 -1.52 0.94
C GLU A 42 32.10 -0.08 0.55
N LEU A 43 30.98 0.44 1.07
CA LEU A 43 30.53 1.81 0.80
C LEU A 43 31.58 2.82 1.29
N HIS A 44 32.13 2.63 2.49
CA HIS A 44 33.20 3.46 3.04
C HIS A 44 34.42 3.46 2.11
N GLY A 45 34.90 2.27 1.67
CA GLY A 45 36.00 2.16 0.75
C GLY A 45 35.77 2.82 -0.61
N LEU A 46 34.54 2.81 -1.12
CA LEU A 46 34.16 3.50 -2.34
C LEU A 46 34.26 5.03 -2.17
N VAL A 47 33.74 5.57 -1.06
CA VAL A 47 33.79 7.02 -0.77
C VAL A 47 35.24 7.48 -0.62
N GLU A 48 36.07 6.76 0.13
CA GLU A 48 37.48 7.11 0.30
C GLU A 48 38.26 7.04 -1.02
N SER A 49 38.02 5.99 -1.84
CA SER A 49 38.70 5.83 -3.13
C SER A 49 38.30 6.95 -4.10
N ALA A 50 37.06 7.36 -4.14
CA ALA A 50 36.59 8.46 -4.97
C ALA A 50 37.24 9.80 -4.55
N SER A 51 37.33 10.07 -3.25
CA SER A 51 37.98 11.25 -2.70
C SER A 51 39.49 11.27 -3.02
N ALA A 52 40.17 10.14 -2.94
CA ALA A 52 41.60 10.04 -3.21
C ALA A 52 41.97 10.23 -4.69
N THR A 53 41.06 9.89 -5.62
CA THR A 53 41.33 9.96 -7.08
C THR A 53 40.90 11.29 -7.70
N GLY A 54 40.40 12.26 -6.93
CA GLY A 54 39.89 13.54 -7.43
C GLY A 54 38.68 13.36 -8.36
N GLY A 55 37.99 12.23 -8.26
CA GLY A 55 36.75 11.94 -8.98
C GLY A 55 35.56 12.74 -8.45
N SER A 56 34.39 12.52 -9.05
CA SER A 56 33.15 13.14 -8.59
C SER A 56 32.90 12.73 -7.13
N GLU A 57 32.64 13.74 -6.28
CA GLU A 57 32.37 13.53 -4.85
C GLU A 57 31.08 12.75 -4.68
N ILE A 58 31.18 11.44 -4.38
CA ILE A 58 30.01 10.57 -4.20
C ILE A 58 29.47 10.57 -2.77
N GLY A 59 30.21 11.19 -1.84
CA GLY A 59 29.82 11.32 -0.43
C GLY A 59 30.98 11.74 0.46
N THR A 60 30.68 11.94 1.73
CA THR A 60 31.68 12.30 2.76
C THR A 60 31.58 11.34 3.93
N VAL A 61 32.74 10.91 4.44
CA VAL A 61 32.83 10.16 5.70
C VAL A 61 32.91 11.18 6.82
N GLN A 62 31.83 11.34 7.60
CA GLN A 62 31.83 12.27 8.73
C GLN A 62 32.63 11.75 9.92
N HIS A 63 32.51 10.45 10.17
CA HIS A 63 33.15 9.81 11.29
C HIS A 63 33.31 8.32 11.01
N TRP A 64 34.51 7.75 11.28
CA TRP A 64 34.77 6.33 11.17
C TRP A 64 35.73 5.91 12.28
N GLU A 65 35.19 5.23 13.28
CA GLU A 65 36.00 4.70 14.38
C GLU A 65 36.60 3.35 14.03
N PRO A 66 37.84 3.08 14.44
CA PRO A 66 38.44 1.77 14.30
C PRO A 66 37.66 0.73 15.11
N THR A 67 37.61 -0.49 14.61
CA THR A 67 36.98 -1.60 15.33
C THR A 67 37.70 -1.81 16.68
N PRO A 68 36.97 -1.81 17.81
CA PRO A 68 37.56 -2.09 19.11
C PRO A 68 38.27 -3.45 19.12
N PRO A 69 39.40 -3.59 19.85
CA PRO A 69 40.11 -4.84 19.92
C PRO A 69 39.29 -5.93 20.62
N ASP A 70 39.61 -7.19 20.33
CA ASP A 70 38.98 -8.33 21.00
C ASP A 70 39.19 -8.24 22.52
N GLY A 71 38.10 -8.41 23.26
CA GLY A 71 38.09 -8.29 24.71
C GLY A 71 37.96 -6.87 25.26
N ALA A 72 37.74 -5.88 24.40
CA ALA A 72 37.43 -4.53 24.87
C ALA A 72 36.11 -4.50 25.66
N ASP A 73 36.10 -3.73 26.73
CA ASP A 73 34.91 -3.53 27.56
C ASP A 73 33.88 -2.64 26.83
N ASN A 74 32.61 -2.99 26.98
CA ASN A 74 31.53 -2.17 26.45
C ASN A 74 31.42 -0.87 27.25
N PRO A 75 31.66 0.31 26.64
CA PRO A 75 31.59 1.58 27.36
C PRO A 75 30.18 1.91 27.87
N TYR A 76 29.15 1.24 27.33
CA TYR A 76 27.75 1.41 27.75
C TYR A 76 27.28 0.36 28.75
N ALA A 77 28.12 -0.58 29.18
CA ALA A 77 27.72 -1.66 30.10
C ALA A 77 27.24 -1.12 31.45
N THR A 78 27.80 0.04 31.88
CA THR A 78 27.47 0.68 33.16
C THR A 78 26.69 1.97 33.01
N VAL A 79 26.38 2.40 31.77
CA VAL A 79 25.62 3.61 31.51
C VAL A 79 24.13 3.31 31.60
N GLU A 80 23.49 3.85 32.61
CA GLU A 80 22.04 3.82 32.71
C GLU A 80 21.45 4.78 31.68
N LEU A 81 20.92 4.24 30.58
CA LEU A 81 20.24 5.01 29.55
C LEU A 81 18.84 5.38 30.02
N THR A 82 18.73 6.50 30.76
CA THR A 82 17.43 7.01 31.19
C THR A 82 17.04 8.23 30.34
N ALA A 83 15.78 8.34 30.03
CA ALA A 83 15.20 9.51 29.38
C ALA A 83 13.88 9.86 30.07
N LEU A 84 13.62 11.17 30.19
CA LEU A 84 12.33 11.65 30.67
C LEU A 84 11.25 11.34 29.61
N TRP A 85 10.17 10.71 30.06
CA TRP A 85 9.01 10.46 29.21
C TRP A 85 7.73 11.02 29.87
N PRO A 86 6.92 11.77 29.13
CA PRO A 86 7.13 12.12 27.71
C PRO A 86 8.28 13.13 27.55
N ALA A 87 9.03 12.99 26.45
CA ALA A 87 10.07 13.93 26.11
C ALA A 87 9.47 15.31 25.80
N ASP A 88 10.09 16.37 26.29
CA ASP A 88 9.67 17.71 25.92
C ASP A 88 9.98 17.98 24.42
N PRO A 89 8.96 18.13 23.55
CA PRO A 89 9.18 18.32 22.12
C PRO A 89 9.88 19.64 21.79
N LEU A 90 9.87 20.62 22.69
CA LEU A 90 10.50 21.90 22.52
C LEU A 90 11.93 21.95 23.08
N GLY A 91 12.23 21.13 24.11
CA GLY A 91 13.54 21.07 24.73
C GLY A 91 14.10 22.45 25.08
N ALA A 92 15.35 22.72 24.71
CA ALA A 92 16.00 24.00 24.94
C ALA A 92 15.34 25.18 24.25
N ARG A 93 14.52 24.97 23.23
CA ARG A 93 13.80 26.04 22.50
C ARG A 93 12.50 26.47 23.17
N ARG A 94 12.12 25.87 24.28
CA ARG A 94 10.83 26.12 24.95
C ARG A 94 10.62 27.59 25.29
N GLU A 95 11.59 28.24 25.90
CA GLU A 95 11.49 29.64 26.28
C GLU A 95 11.31 30.57 25.09
N ASP A 96 12.07 30.35 24.01
CA ASP A 96 11.99 31.15 22.79
C ASP A 96 10.62 30.96 22.09
N VAL A 97 10.11 29.71 22.04
CA VAL A 97 8.80 29.44 21.46
C VAL A 97 7.67 30.03 22.30
N ILE A 98 7.78 30.01 23.63
CA ILE A 98 6.79 30.65 24.53
C ILE A 98 6.81 32.17 24.35
N MET A 99 7.99 32.80 24.31
CA MET A 99 8.12 34.24 24.08
C MET A 99 7.56 34.63 22.69
N GLY A 100 7.93 33.88 21.64
CA GLY A 100 7.42 34.10 20.29
C GLY A 100 5.90 33.99 20.23
N SER A 101 5.35 32.94 20.84
CA SER A 101 3.89 32.75 20.87
C SER A 101 3.16 33.84 21.67
N ALA A 102 3.77 34.38 22.72
CA ALA A 102 3.22 35.50 23.47
C ALA A 102 3.22 36.81 22.65
N ALA A 103 4.29 37.04 21.90
CA ALA A 103 4.39 38.20 21.00
C ALA A 103 3.35 38.15 19.89
N VAL A 104 3.17 36.96 19.26
CA VAL A 104 2.12 36.76 18.23
C VAL A 104 0.72 36.97 18.81
N ARG A 105 0.43 36.46 20.00
CA ARG A 105 -0.89 36.66 20.64
C ARG A 105 -1.12 38.16 21.01
N ALA A 106 -0.10 38.87 21.45
CA ALA A 106 -0.20 40.30 21.70
C ALA A 106 -0.51 41.08 20.41
N ALA A 107 0.22 40.78 19.32
CA ALA A 107 -0.02 41.40 18.02
C ALA A 107 -1.44 41.09 17.46
N LEU A 108 -1.92 39.87 17.64
CA LEU A 108 -3.30 39.49 17.27
C LEU A 108 -4.35 40.23 18.10
N ALA A 109 -4.11 40.44 19.40
CA ALA A 109 -5.03 41.21 20.26
C ALA A 109 -5.06 42.68 19.86
N ASP A 110 -3.90 43.26 19.51
CA ASP A 110 -3.79 44.64 19.03
C ASP A 110 -4.48 44.79 17.64
N SER A 111 -4.31 43.83 16.75
CA SER A 111 -4.95 43.85 15.43
C SER A 111 -6.49 43.71 15.50
N ALA A 112 -7.01 42.95 16.49
CA ALA A 112 -8.45 42.86 16.74
C ALA A 112 -9.08 44.16 17.26
N SER A 113 -8.25 45.08 17.78
CA SER A 113 -8.66 46.40 18.26
C SER A 113 -8.59 47.49 17.16
N THR A 114 -7.99 47.17 16.02
CA THR A 114 -7.89 48.12 14.90
C THR A 114 -9.09 47.84 13.96
N PRO A 115 -9.88 48.89 13.61
CA PRO A 115 -11.00 48.68 12.67
C PRO A 115 -10.44 48.12 11.36
N SER A 116 -11.13 47.09 10.84
CA SER A 116 -10.79 46.41 9.61
C SER A 116 -10.33 47.37 8.53
N VAL A 117 -9.10 47.27 8.13
CA VAL A 117 -8.60 47.91 6.92
C VAL A 117 -9.40 47.29 5.76
N ASP A 118 -10.11 48.17 5.11
CA ASP A 118 -10.98 48.04 3.95
C ASP A 118 -10.64 46.87 3.02
N GLU A 119 -11.67 46.17 2.56
CA GLU A 119 -11.66 45.09 1.55
C GLU A 119 -11.06 45.48 0.18
N SER A 120 -10.37 46.61 0.09
CA SER A 120 -9.71 47.10 -1.14
C SER A 120 -8.32 46.51 -1.42
N LEU A 121 -7.93 45.42 -0.72
CA LEU A 121 -6.64 44.75 -0.97
C LEU A 121 -6.70 43.63 -2.02
N SER A 122 -7.78 43.53 -2.81
CA SER A 122 -7.95 42.42 -3.74
C SER A 122 -7.29 42.56 -5.10
N GLU A 123 -6.44 43.54 -5.35
CA GLU A 123 -5.61 43.61 -6.56
C GLU A 123 -4.20 44.14 -6.25
N LYS A 124 -3.46 43.43 -5.39
CA LYS A 124 -2.02 43.62 -5.34
C LYS A 124 -1.39 43.01 -6.57
N SER A 125 -0.80 43.84 -7.43
CA SER A 125 -0.03 43.40 -8.57
C SER A 125 1.21 42.62 -8.10
N GLU A 126 1.76 41.73 -8.97
CA GLU A 126 3.02 41.01 -8.75
C GLU A 126 4.20 41.97 -8.40
N GLU A 127 4.06 43.24 -8.70
CA GLU A 127 5.04 44.29 -8.35
C GLU A 127 5.09 44.62 -6.86
N ASP A 128 4.02 44.38 -6.10
CA ASP A 128 3.94 44.61 -4.66
C ASP A 128 4.42 43.45 -3.79
N ASP A 129 4.68 42.27 -4.36
CA ASP A 129 5.15 41.06 -3.68
C ASP A 129 6.32 40.40 -4.47
N PRO A 130 7.45 41.10 -4.59
CA PRO A 130 8.58 40.67 -5.40
C PRO A 130 9.21 39.35 -4.90
N ASP A 131 9.01 39.00 -3.63
CA ASP A 131 9.52 37.77 -3.02
C ASP A 131 8.46 36.65 -2.97
N GLY A 132 7.22 36.89 -3.39
CA GLY A 132 6.13 35.92 -3.41
C GLY A 132 5.55 35.55 -2.04
N TRP A 133 5.84 36.30 -1.01
CA TRP A 133 5.46 36.01 0.38
C TRP A 133 3.96 36.05 0.61
N ALA A 134 3.24 36.98 -0.02
CA ALA A 134 1.79 37.06 0.09
C ALA A 134 1.14 35.79 -0.46
N ARG A 135 1.62 35.31 -1.61
CA ARG A 135 1.18 34.06 -2.22
C ARG A 135 1.47 32.85 -1.33
N ASP A 136 2.67 32.79 -0.75
CA ASP A 136 3.04 31.69 0.16
C ASP A 136 2.17 31.68 1.40
N VAL A 137 1.85 32.86 1.96
CA VAL A 137 0.92 32.98 3.09
C VAL A 137 -0.49 32.53 2.72
N GLU A 138 -1.01 32.89 1.55
CA GLU A 138 -2.31 32.42 1.06
C GLU A 138 -2.35 30.90 0.91
N LEU A 139 -1.30 30.29 0.34
CA LEU A 139 -1.18 28.84 0.21
C LEU A 139 -1.15 28.15 1.58
N LEU A 140 -0.38 28.68 2.54
CA LEU A 140 -0.32 28.14 3.90
C LEU A 140 -1.65 28.28 4.66
N LEU A 141 -2.36 29.39 4.46
CA LEU A 141 -3.69 29.58 5.03
C LEU A 141 -4.71 28.61 4.42
N ALA A 142 -4.67 28.42 3.09
CA ALA A 142 -5.52 27.45 2.41
C ALA A 142 -5.23 26.01 2.86
N GLU A 143 -3.95 25.65 3.05
CA GLU A 143 -3.54 24.35 3.58
C GLU A 143 -4.05 24.16 5.03
N ARG A 144 -3.88 25.18 5.89
CA ARG A 144 -4.41 25.15 7.27
C ARG A 144 -5.92 24.93 7.29
N ASP A 145 -6.65 25.64 6.43
CA ASP A 145 -8.10 25.56 6.37
C ASP A 145 -8.56 24.21 5.79
N ALA A 146 -7.81 23.64 4.83
CA ALA A 146 -8.04 22.31 4.31
C ALA A 146 -7.81 21.21 5.38
N VAL A 147 -6.76 21.35 6.19
CA VAL A 147 -6.47 20.44 7.32
C VAL A 147 -7.53 20.55 8.43
N SER A 148 -8.13 21.74 8.61
CA SER A 148 -9.13 21.99 9.64
C SER A 148 -10.53 21.54 9.26
N ARG A 149 -10.78 21.20 7.99
CA ARG A 149 -12.06 20.67 7.54
C ARG A 149 -12.24 19.24 8.05
N PRO A 150 -13.40 18.90 8.66
CA PRO A 150 -13.72 17.53 8.99
C PRO A 150 -13.96 16.78 7.67
N GLY A 151 -13.18 15.76 7.41
CA GLY A 151 -13.24 14.96 6.19
C GLY A 151 -11.96 15.04 5.37
N THR A 152 -11.71 14.00 4.62
CA THR A 152 -10.58 13.92 3.71
C THR A 152 -11.12 13.77 2.30
N ASP A 153 -11.20 14.88 1.56
CA ASP A 153 -11.56 14.81 0.15
C ASP A 153 -10.42 14.17 -0.64
N VAL A 154 -10.67 12.99 -1.17
CA VAL A 154 -9.74 12.28 -2.03
C VAL A 154 -10.40 12.04 -3.37
N VAL A 155 -9.76 12.48 -4.43
CA VAL A 155 -10.22 12.21 -5.79
C VAL A 155 -10.13 10.70 -6.05
N VAL A 156 -11.25 10.11 -6.49
CA VAL A 156 -11.27 8.70 -6.89
C VAL A 156 -10.31 8.53 -8.07
N PRO A 157 -9.34 7.59 -8.00
CA PRO A 157 -8.41 7.37 -9.10
C PRO A 157 -9.12 6.89 -10.37
N ASP A 158 -8.62 7.30 -11.54
CA ASP A 158 -9.12 6.83 -12.85
C ASP A 158 -8.95 5.31 -13.03
N THR A 159 -8.09 4.70 -12.24
CA THR A 159 -7.84 3.26 -12.25
C THR A 159 -7.85 2.71 -10.83
N MET A 160 -8.66 1.69 -10.58
CA MET A 160 -8.79 1.04 -9.29
C MET A 160 -8.68 -0.49 -9.42
N SER A 161 -8.11 -1.14 -8.41
CA SER A 161 -8.27 -2.59 -8.29
C SER A 161 -9.70 -2.94 -7.84
N VAL A 162 -10.17 -4.12 -8.19
CA VAL A 162 -11.49 -4.60 -7.72
C VAL A 162 -11.56 -4.60 -6.19
N SER A 163 -10.46 -4.93 -5.51
CA SER A 163 -10.38 -4.87 -4.05
C SER A 163 -10.55 -3.45 -3.50
N GLN A 164 -10.02 -2.43 -4.19
CA GLN A 164 -10.23 -1.03 -3.80
C GLN A 164 -11.70 -0.61 -3.96
N VAL A 165 -12.40 -1.11 -4.99
CA VAL A 165 -13.84 -0.84 -5.14
C VAL A 165 -14.66 -1.54 -4.05
N VAL A 166 -14.29 -2.74 -3.65
CA VAL A 166 -14.89 -3.42 -2.50
C VAL A 166 -14.68 -2.60 -1.22
N HIS A 167 -13.47 -2.08 -0.99
CA HIS A 167 -13.17 -1.20 0.14
C HIS A 167 -13.93 0.13 0.05
N LEU A 168 -14.05 0.73 -1.14
CA LEU A 168 -14.80 1.96 -1.35
C LEU A 168 -16.25 1.83 -0.87
N VAL A 169 -16.85 0.68 -1.08
CA VAL A 169 -18.24 0.42 -0.67
C VAL A 169 -18.35 0.00 0.80
N ALA A 170 -17.34 -0.72 1.32
CA ALA A 170 -17.33 -1.20 2.69
C ALA A 170 -16.99 -0.09 3.68
N ASP A 171 -15.95 0.71 3.39
CA ASP A 171 -15.44 1.80 4.22
C ASP A 171 -14.75 2.85 3.35
N PRO A 172 -15.51 3.86 2.84
CA PRO A 172 -14.96 4.94 2.02
C PRO A 172 -13.89 5.76 2.73
N ASP A 173 -14.04 5.98 4.04
CA ASP A 173 -13.13 6.80 4.84
C ASP A 173 -11.77 6.10 5.02
N GLU A 174 -11.77 4.80 5.26
CA GLU A 174 -10.55 4.00 5.33
C GLU A 174 -9.82 3.99 3.98
N LEU A 175 -10.56 3.82 2.87
CA LEU A 175 -9.97 3.88 1.54
C LEU A 175 -9.37 5.26 1.26
N ALA A 176 -10.11 6.36 1.54
CA ALA A 176 -9.63 7.72 1.35
C ALA A 176 -8.33 7.98 2.15
N SER A 177 -8.29 7.52 3.40
CA SER A 177 -7.10 7.61 4.25
C SER A 177 -5.91 6.84 3.66
N THR A 178 -6.16 5.65 3.12
CA THR A 178 -5.14 4.80 2.48
C THR A 178 -4.62 5.41 1.18
N LEU A 179 -5.50 5.99 0.35
CA LEU A 179 -5.13 6.66 -0.90
C LEU A 179 -4.31 7.92 -0.64
N ARG A 180 -4.68 8.70 0.38
CA ARG A 180 -3.95 9.92 0.77
C ARG A 180 -2.56 9.61 1.32
N ARG A 181 -2.44 8.55 2.12
CA ARG A 181 -1.18 8.15 2.75
C ARG A 181 -1.01 6.64 2.66
N PRO A 182 -0.52 6.12 1.53
CA PRO A 182 -0.28 4.69 1.39
C PRO A 182 0.79 4.24 2.39
N VAL A 183 0.36 3.43 3.35
CA VAL A 183 1.25 2.80 4.34
C VAL A 183 1.35 1.33 3.98
N PRO A 184 2.56 0.76 3.89
CA PRO A 184 2.71 -0.67 3.67
C PRO A 184 2.00 -1.47 4.77
N PHE A 185 1.22 -2.45 4.38
CA PHE A 185 0.60 -3.36 5.34
C PHE A 185 1.68 -4.20 6.04
N ALA A 186 1.48 -4.45 7.33
CA ALA A 186 2.31 -5.40 8.04
C ALA A 186 2.21 -6.79 7.38
N PRO A 187 3.31 -7.57 7.34
CA PRO A 187 3.27 -8.92 6.82
C PRO A 187 2.18 -9.75 7.51
N ASN A 188 1.23 -10.25 6.72
CA ASN A 188 0.12 -11.04 7.23
C ASN A 188 0.30 -12.52 6.84
N PRO A 189 0.49 -13.44 7.82
CA PRO A 189 0.64 -14.87 7.53
C PRO A 189 -0.54 -15.47 6.77
N LEU A 190 -1.76 -14.98 7.03
CA LEU A 190 -2.97 -15.43 6.32
C LEU A 190 -2.95 -15.03 4.85
N ALA A 191 -2.48 -13.82 4.53
CA ALA A 191 -2.35 -13.37 3.14
C ALA A 191 -1.28 -14.19 2.39
N ARG A 192 -0.14 -14.50 3.03
CA ARG A 192 0.89 -15.37 2.45
C ARG A 192 0.35 -16.77 2.14
N ARG A 193 -0.42 -17.35 3.07
CA ARG A 193 -1.05 -18.65 2.88
C ARG A 193 -2.06 -18.63 1.74
N GLY A 194 -2.86 -17.57 1.65
CA GLY A 194 -3.75 -17.35 0.52
C GLY A 194 -2.99 -17.34 -0.81
N THR A 195 -1.94 -16.56 -0.92
CA THR A 195 -1.09 -16.49 -2.13
C THR A 195 -0.48 -17.85 -2.49
N ALA A 196 0.04 -18.58 -1.49
CA ALA A 196 0.61 -19.92 -1.71
C ALA A 196 -0.45 -20.92 -2.18
N PHE A 197 -1.67 -20.82 -1.67
CA PHE A 197 -2.79 -21.65 -2.10
C PHE A 197 -3.19 -21.36 -3.55
N HIS A 198 -3.37 -20.09 -3.94
CA HIS A 198 -3.69 -19.70 -5.33
C HIS A 198 -2.62 -20.19 -6.30
N ALA A 199 -1.34 -20.00 -5.98
CA ALA A 199 -0.24 -20.50 -6.80
C ALA A 199 -0.21 -22.04 -6.90
N TRP A 200 -0.68 -22.75 -5.88
CA TRP A 200 -0.81 -24.20 -5.95
C TRP A 200 -1.98 -24.63 -6.85
N VAL A 201 -3.15 -23.97 -6.75
CA VAL A 201 -4.31 -24.24 -7.63
C VAL A 201 -3.97 -23.95 -9.08
N GLU A 202 -3.30 -22.83 -9.36
CA GLU A 202 -2.82 -22.47 -10.69
C GLU A 202 -1.97 -23.60 -11.31
N ARG A 203 -0.96 -24.08 -10.58
CA ARG A 203 -0.11 -25.21 -11.00
C ARG A 203 -0.90 -26.50 -11.19
N ARG A 204 -1.86 -26.76 -10.31
CA ARG A 204 -2.71 -27.95 -10.38
C ARG A 204 -3.53 -27.99 -11.67
N PHE A 205 -4.00 -26.84 -12.14
CA PHE A 205 -4.72 -26.75 -13.42
C PHE A 205 -3.80 -26.69 -14.64
N GLY A 206 -2.48 -26.74 -14.45
CA GLY A 206 -1.49 -26.79 -15.53
C GLY A 206 -1.30 -25.47 -16.26
N ALA A 207 -1.68 -24.35 -15.66
CA ALA A 207 -1.41 -23.03 -16.21
C ALA A 207 0.10 -22.76 -16.20
N THR A 208 0.61 -22.31 -17.35
CA THR A 208 2.02 -21.91 -17.45
C THR A 208 2.14 -20.45 -17.02
N ARG A 209 2.79 -20.20 -15.92
CA ARG A 209 3.00 -18.86 -15.42
C ARG A 209 4.04 -18.11 -16.26
N LEU A 210 3.73 -16.85 -16.61
CA LEU A 210 4.67 -15.96 -17.30
C LEU A 210 5.76 -15.38 -16.37
N LEU A 211 5.55 -15.46 -15.04
CA LEU A 211 6.51 -15.00 -14.02
C LEU A 211 6.80 -16.14 -13.06
N ASP A 212 8.07 -16.36 -12.73
CA ASP A 212 8.48 -17.37 -11.75
C ASP A 212 8.03 -16.97 -10.34
N LEU A 213 7.65 -17.98 -9.52
CA LEU A 213 7.27 -17.80 -8.11
C LEU A 213 8.35 -17.07 -7.28
N ASP A 214 9.61 -17.22 -7.69
CA ASP A 214 10.78 -16.61 -7.04
C ASP A 214 10.86 -15.08 -7.26
N GLU A 215 10.08 -14.53 -8.18
CA GLU A 215 10.01 -13.08 -8.45
C GLU A 215 8.97 -12.34 -7.61
N LEU A 216 8.14 -13.05 -6.82
CA LEU A 216 7.18 -12.41 -5.93
C LEU A 216 7.85 -11.94 -4.63
N PRO A 217 7.54 -10.72 -4.15
CA PRO A 217 8.00 -10.26 -2.85
C PRO A 217 7.60 -11.24 -1.74
N GLY A 218 8.58 -11.83 -1.06
CA GLY A 218 8.38 -12.80 0.01
C GLY A 218 8.39 -14.28 -0.41
N ALA A 219 8.60 -14.60 -1.69
CA ALA A 219 8.72 -16.00 -2.15
C ALA A 219 10.00 -16.70 -1.63
N ALA A 220 11.04 -15.93 -1.31
CA ALA A 220 12.32 -16.45 -0.79
C ALA A 220 12.28 -16.93 0.66
N ASP A 221 11.21 -16.66 1.41
CA ASP A 221 11.03 -17.17 2.79
C ASP A 221 10.56 -18.65 2.83
N GLY A 222 10.80 -19.41 1.80
CA GLY A 222 10.37 -20.79 1.60
C GLY A 222 11.08 -21.86 2.46
N ALA A 223 11.79 -21.47 3.51
CA ALA A 223 12.39 -22.40 4.47
C ALA A 223 11.55 -22.53 5.76
N SER A 224 10.22 -22.50 5.66
CA SER A 224 9.39 -22.76 6.81
C SER A 224 8.97 -24.23 6.86
N ALA A 225 8.90 -24.76 8.09
CA ALA A 225 8.25 -26.01 8.40
C ALA A 225 6.93 -26.16 7.62
N ALA A 226 6.61 -27.38 7.18
CA ALA A 226 5.39 -27.69 6.43
C ALA A 226 4.20 -26.94 7.01
N ASP A 227 3.57 -26.04 6.23
CA ASP A 227 2.40 -25.30 6.65
C ASP A 227 1.19 -26.25 6.61
N THR A 228 0.92 -26.88 7.77
CA THR A 228 -0.19 -27.85 7.91
C THR A 228 -1.54 -27.25 7.51
N ASP A 229 -1.72 -25.97 7.71
CA ASP A 229 -2.94 -25.27 7.30
C ASP A 229 -3.05 -25.14 5.76
N LEU A 230 -1.92 -24.98 5.06
CA LEU A 230 -1.90 -24.99 3.60
C LEU A 230 -2.26 -26.37 3.06
N GLU A 231 -1.70 -27.43 3.65
CA GLU A 231 -2.04 -28.82 3.29
C GLU A 231 -3.52 -29.14 3.53
N GLU A 232 -4.12 -28.55 4.58
CA GLU A 232 -5.56 -28.69 4.84
C GLU A 232 -6.40 -28.03 3.76
N LEU A 233 -6.02 -26.81 3.33
CA LEU A 233 -6.68 -26.12 2.21
C LEU A 233 -6.57 -26.91 0.91
N GLN A 234 -5.40 -27.44 0.61
CA GLN A 234 -5.17 -28.27 -0.57
C GLN A 234 -6.06 -29.55 -0.57
N ARG A 235 -6.12 -30.26 0.56
CA ARG A 235 -7.00 -31.42 0.73
C ARG A 235 -8.49 -31.07 0.61
N ALA A 236 -8.88 -29.91 1.20
CA ALA A 236 -10.27 -29.46 1.10
C ALA A 236 -10.65 -29.11 -0.35
N PHE A 237 -9.74 -28.45 -1.08
CA PHE A 237 -9.95 -28.16 -2.49
C PHE A 237 -10.05 -29.45 -3.32
N ASP A 238 -9.15 -30.42 -3.11
CA ASP A 238 -9.16 -31.68 -3.83
C ASP A 238 -10.45 -32.52 -3.62
N ALA A 239 -11.11 -32.32 -2.47
CA ALA A 239 -12.40 -32.91 -2.18
C ALA A 239 -13.59 -32.11 -2.76
N SER A 240 -13.35 -30.92 -3.30
CA SER A 240 -14.39 -30.04 -3.85
C SER A 240 -14.87 -30.50 -5.24
N PRO A 241 -16.09 -30.13 -5.66
CA PRO A 241 -16.57 -30.39 -7.02
C PRO A 241 -15.71 -29.70 -8.09
N TRP A 242 -15.04 -28.62 -7.74
CA TRP A 242 -14.20 -27.83 -8.65
C TRP A 242 -12.91 -28.55 -9.04
N ALA A 243 -12.36 -29.37 -8.14
CA ALA A 243 -11.16 -30.15 -8.41
C ALA A 243 -11.35 -31.21 -9.53
N LEU A 244 -12.60 -31.56 -9.80
CA LEU A 244 -12.96 -32.54 -10.84
C LEU A 244 -13.30 -31.90 -12.18
N ARG A 245 -13.39 -30.58 -12.24
CA ARG A 245 -13.66 -29.82 -13.46
C ARG A 245 -12.34 -29.29 -14.06
N SER A 246 -12.32 -29.14 -15.38
CA SER A 246 -11.22 -28.48 -16.09
C SER A 246 -11.65 -27.05 -16.39
N PRO A 247 -10.93 -26.02 -15.89
CA PRO A 247 -11.20 -24.64 -16.26
C PRO A 247 -10.86 -24.41 -17.74
N VAL A 248 -11.52 -23.45 -18.38
CA VAL A 248 -11.15 -22.98 -19.71
C VAL A 248 -10.01 -21.99 -19.65
N GLU A 249 -9.93 -21.25 -18.55
CA GLU A 249 -8.87 -20.28 -18.27
C GLU A 249 -8.59 -20.21 -16.76
N VAL A 250 -7.36 -19.88 -16.38
CA VAL A 250 -6.91 -19.66 -14.98
C VAL A 250 -6.10 -18.40 -14.89
N GLU A 251 -6.20 -17.69 -13.75
CA GLU A 251 -5.44 -16.47 -13.45
C GLU A 251 -5.55 -15.41 -14.57
N VAL A 252 -6.78 -15.15 -15.02
CA VAL A 252 -7.06 -14.27 -16.16
C VAL A 252 -6.97 -12.81 -15.73
N PRO A 253 -5.96 -12.05 -16.17
CA PRO A 253 -5.92 -10.62 -15.93
C PRO A 253 -7.00 -9.91 -16.76
N PHE A 254 -7.60 -8.87 -16.20
CA PHE A 254 -8.58 -8.08 -16.92
C PHE A 254 -8.51 -6.59 -16.57
N GLU A 255 -8.99 -5.79 -17.52
CA GLU A 255 -9.32 -4.39 -17.35
C GLU A 255 -10.72 -4.17 -17.94
N THR A 256 -11.60 -3.51 -17.20
CA THR A 256 -12.95 -3.16 -17.66
C THR A 256 -13.29 -1.75 -17.20
N SER A 257 -14.06 -1.00 -17.99
CA SER A 257 -14.44 0.39 -17.65
C SER A 257 -15.82 0.41 -17.04
N VAL A 258 -15.93 0.98 -15.85
CA VAL A 258 -17.21 1.11 -15.12
C VAL A 258 -17.32 2.55 -14.62
N GLY A 259 -18.34 3.28 -15.11
CA GLY A 259 -18.59 4.66 -14.67
C GLY A 259 -17.43 5.64 -14.91
N GLY A 260 -16.61 5.39 -15.94
CA GLY A 260 -15.43 6.21 -16.23
C GLY A 260 -14.17 5.80 -15.47
N VAL A 261 -14.25 4.84 -14.54
CA VAL A 261 -13.11 4.28 -13.81
C VAL A 261 -12.71 2.96 -14.44
N VAL A 262 -11.42 2.75 -14.65
CA VAL A 262 -10.86 1.49 -15.14
C VAL A 262 -10.65 0.55 -13.95
N LEU A 263 -11.41 -0.54 -13.93
CA LEU A 263 -11.25 -1.60 -12.93
C LEU A 263 -10.25 -2.63 -13.42
N ARG A 264 -9.25 -2.91 -12.59
CA ARG A 264 -8.23 -3.94 -12.84
C ARG A 264 -8.36 -5.06 -11.83
N GLY A 265 -8.17 -6.28 -12.32
CA GLY A 265 -8.21 -7.44 -11.46
C GLY A 265 -7.69 -8.69 -12.16
N ARG A 266 -7.87 -9.80 -11.47
CA ARG A 266 -7.54 -11.13 -11.97
C ARG A 266 -8.62 -12.09 -11.52
N MET A 267 -9.10 -12.94 -12.43
CA MET A 267 -10.05 -14.00 -12.15
C MET A 267 -9.27 -15.28 -11.89
N ASP A 268 -9.53 -15.97 -10.80
CA ASP A 268 -8.76 -17.17 -10.44
C ASP A 268 -8.99 -18.32 -11.41
N ALA A 269 -10.26 -18.62 -11.75
CA ALA A 269 -10.58 -19.64 -12.73
C ALA A 269 -11.92 -19.39 -13.42
N VAL A 270 -12.02 -19.80 -14.67
CA VAL A 270 -13.26 -19.77 -15.45
C VAL A 270 -13.58 -21.14 -15.99
N PHE A 271 -14.81 -21.57 -15.80
CA PHE A 271 -15.29 -22.87 -16.23
C PHE A 271 -16.41 -22.72 -17.26
N ALA A 272 -16.36 -23.56 -18.31
CA ALA A 272 -17.49 -23.68 -19.21
C ALA A 272 -18.61 -24.49 -18.55
N ASP A 273 -19.85 -24.06 -18.74
CA ASP A 273 -21.03 -24.70 -18.23
C ASP A 273 -21.76 -25.49 -19.35
N SER A 274 -22.57 -26.49 -18.97
CA SER A 274 -23.25 -27.34 -19.91
C SER A 274 -24.32 -26.67 -20.76
N ASP A 275 -24.76 -25.47 -20.34
CA ASP A 275 -25.73 -24.60 -21.06
C ASP A 275 -25.07 -23.69 -22.08
N GLY A 276 -23.74 -23.78 -22.24
CA GLY A 276 -22.96 -22.93 -23.14
C GLY A 276 -22.52 -21.60 -22.53
N GLY A 277 -22.84 -21.36 -21.27
CA GLY A 277 -22.36 -20.21 -20.47
C GLY A 277 -21.04 -20.50 -19.77
N TRP A 278 -20.69 -19.60 -18.84
CA TRP A 278 -19.47 -19.70 -18.03
C TRP A 278 -19.75 -19.40 -16.57
N THR A 279 -18.92 -19.99 -15.71
CA THR A 279 -18.85 -19.64 -14.29
C THR A 279 -17.43 -19.17 -13.97
N VAL A 280 -17.29 -17.92 -13.57
CA VAL A 280 -16.05 -17.37 -12.98
C VAL A 280 -16.04 -17.73 -11.51
N VAL A 281 -14.96 -18.34 -11.04
CA VAL A 281 -14.82 -18.76 -9.64
C VAL A 281 -13.60 -18.11 -9.03
N ASP A 282 -13.79 -17.55 -7.85
CA ASP A 282 -12.74 -16.97 -7.01
C ASP A 282 -12.60 -17.79 -5.73
N TRP A 283 -11.38 -18.21 -5.44
CA TRP A 283 -11.06 -19.07 -4.31
C TRP A 283 -10.83 -18.25 -3.04
N LYS A 284 -11.60 -18.51 -2.00
CA LYS A 284 -11.46 -17.86 -0.70
C LYS A 284 -10.93 -18.84 0.35
N THR A 285 -9.76 -18.54 0.90
CA THR A 285 -9.14 -19.30 1.98
C THR A 285 -9.61 -18.85 3.38
N GLY A 286 -10.26 -17.68 3.47
CA GLY A 286 -10.85 -17.13 4.68
C GLY A 286 -12.25 -17.68 4.99
N ALA A 287 -12.86 -17.11 6.04
CA ALA A 287 -14.24 -17.41 6.41
C ALA A 287 -15.25 -16.75 5.43
N GLN A 288 -16.47 -17.27 5.42
CA GLN A 288 -17.57 -16.63 4.69
C GLN A 288 -17.85 -15.23 5.26
N PRO A 289 -18.23 -14.24 4.43
CA PRO A 289 -18.59 -12.91 4.88
C PRO A 289 -19.85 -12.96 5.74
N THR A 290 -19.97 -12.01 6.62
CA THR A 290 -21.21 -11.74 7.31
C THR A 290 -22.23 -11.16 6.34
N PRO A 291 -23.55 -11.21 6.63
CA PRO A 291 -24.58 -10.60 5.77
C PRO A 291 -24.38 -9.09 5.51
N ALA A 292 -23.69 -8.39 6.41
CA ALA A 292 -23.35 -6.98 6.24
C ALA A 292 -22.25 -6.78 5.18
N GLU A 293 -21.32 -7.70 5.10
CA GLU A 293 -20.18 -7.68 4.15
C GLU A 293 -20.55 -8.24 2.78
N GLU A 294 -21.64 -9.03 2.67
CA GLU A 294 -22.04 -9.70 1.42
C GLU A 294 -22.23 -8.72 0.25
N ARG A 295 -22.76 -7.51 0.53
CA ARG A 295 -22.95 -6.48 -0.51
C ARG A 295 -21.64 -6.01 -1.10
N ALA A 296 -20.66 -5.71 -0.27
CA ALA A 296 -19.35 -5.26 -0.73
C ALA A 296 -18.62 -6.37 -1.50
N VAL A 297 -18.71 -7.60 -1.01
CA VAL A 297 -18.08 -8.77 -1.65
C VAL A 297 -18.75 -9.13 -2.98
N SER A 298 -20.08 -8.95 -3.12
CA SER A 298 -20.79 -9.21 -4.38
C SER A 298 -20.34 -8.31 -5.53
N ILE A 299 -19.81 -7.13 -5.24
CA ILE A 299 -19.24 -6.21 -6.24
C ILE A 299 -18.05 -6.85 -6.96
N GLN A 300 -17.21 -7.60 -6.26
CA GLN A 300 -16.10 -8.34 -6.87
C GLN A 300 -16.62 -9.32 -7.92
N LEU A 301 -17.64 -10.11 -7.60
CA LEU A 301 -18.25 -11.05 -8.53
C LEU A 301 -18.93 -10.36 -9.72
N ALA A 302 -19.58 -9.21 -9.48
CA ALA A 302 -20.18 -8.42 -10.54
C ALA A 302 -19.13 -7.88 -11.53
N ALA A 303 -18.00 -7.37 -11.02
CA ALA A 303 -16.89 -6.92 -11.85
C ALA A 303 -16.30 -8.08 -12.68
N TYR A 304 -16.13 -9.25 -12.10
CA TYR A 304 -15.64 -10.43 -12.81
C TYR A 304 -16.60 -10.89 -13.91
N ARG A 305 -17.91 -10.92 -13.60
CA ARG A 305 -18.95 -11.26 -14.58
C ARG A 305 -18.95 -10.31 -15.77
N LEU A 306 -18.86 -9.01 -15.51
CA LEU A 306 -18.80 -8.00 -16.56
C LEU A 306 -17.53 -8.14 -17.41
N ALA A 307 -16.36 -8.22 -16.78
CA ALA A 307 -15.08 -8.33 -17.48
C ALA A 307 -14.99 -9.58 -18.34
N TRP A 308 -15.50 -10.73 -17.86
CA TRP A 308 -15.51 -11.94 -18.67
C TRP A 308 -16.47 -11.85 -19.86
N ALA A 309 -17.66 -11.26 -19.67
CA ALA A 309 -18.61 -11.06 -20.76
C ALA A 309 -18.03 -10.13 -21.85
N GLU A 310 -17.35 -9.05 -21.46
CA GLU A 310 -16.66 -8.14 -22.40
C GLU A 310 -15.53 -8.85 -23.14
N LEU A 311 -14.68 -9.59 -22.42
CA LEU A 311 -13.57 -10.34 -23.02
C LEU A 311 -14.08 -11.35 -24.04
N MET A 312 -15.13 -12.08 -23.72
CA MET A 312 -15.74 -13.07 -24.63
C MET A 312 -16.45 -12.38 -25.81
N SER A 313 -17.07 -11.23 -25.59
CA SER A 313 -17.67 -10.44 -26.66
C SER A 313 -16.63 -9.96 -27.66
N ALA A 314 -15.48 -9.48 -27.16
CA ALA A 314 -14.36 -9.07 -28.00
C ALA A 314 -13.75 -10.24 -28.77
N THR A 315 -13.59 -11.39 -28.11
CA THR A 315 -13.00 -12.60 -28.72
C THR A 315 -13.90 -13.21 -29.79
N ARG A 316 -15.22 -13.21 -29.57
CA ARG A 316 -16.21 -13.80 -30.50
C ARG A 316 -16.70 -12.82 -31.55
N SER A 317 -16.40 -11.53 -31.41
CA SER A 317 -16.95 -10.43 -32.21
C SER A 317 -18.49 -10.37 -32.19
N GLU A 318 -19.11 -10.93 -31.16
CA GLU A 318 -20.54 -10.94 -30.92
C GLU A 318 -20.81 -10.63 -29.44
N PRO A 319 -21.84 -9.83 -29.11
CA PRO A 319 -22.17 -9.48 -27.73
C PRO A 319 -22.53 -10.73 -26.91
N VAL A 320 -21.86 -10.92 -25.78
CA VAL A 320 -22.16 -11.99 -24.82
C VAL A 320 -23.05 -11.39 -23.70
N PRO A 321 -24.29 -11.85 -23.55
CA PRO A 321 -25.17 -11.38 -22.50
C PRO A 321 -24.62 -11.72 -21.10
N LEU A 322 -24.78 -10.81 -20.13
CA LEU A 322 -24.36 -11.08 -18.73
C LEU A 322 -25.03 -12.31 -18.13
N THR A 323 -26.22 -12.68 -18.62
CA THR A 323 -26.95 -13.88 -18.20
C THR A 323 -26.22 -15.19 -18.53
N MET A 324 -25.29 -15.17 -19.49
CA MET A 324 -24.46 -16.31 -19.86
C MET A 324 -23.22 -16.45 -18.98
N VAL A 325 -22.95 -15.49 -18.09
CA VAL A 325 -21.80 -15.49 -17.20
C VAL A 325 -22.28 -15.49 -15.75
N ARG A 326 -21.93 -16.52 -15.02
CA ARG A 326 -22.11 -16.64 -13.58
C ARG A 326 -20.80 -16.30 -12.89
N ALA A 327 -20.88 -15.88 -11.63
CA ALA A 327 -19.71 -15.69 -10.80
C ALA A 327 -19.97 -16.24 -9.40
N ALA A 328 -18.96 -16.86 -8.80
CA ALA A 328 -19.09 -17.52 -7.52
C ALA A 328 -17.82 -17.38 -6.68
N PHE A 329 -17.98 -17.31 -5.38
CA PHE A 329 -16.92 -17.57 -4.41
C PHE A 329 -16.97 -19.03 -3.97
N HIS A 330 -15.82 -19.66 -3.95
CA HIS A 330 -15.68 -20.97 -3.30
C HIS A 330 -14.84 -20.85 -2.04
N TYR A 331 -15.48 -20.99 -0.90
CA TYR A 331 -14.83 -20.98 0.42
C TYR A 331 -14.21 -22.33 0.71
N VAL A 332 -12.91 -22.46 0.44
CA VAL A 332 -12.19 -23.72 0.41
C VAL A 332 -12.28 -24.49 1.73
N ARG A 333 -12.12 -23.79 2.88
CA ARG A 333 -12.20 -24.45 4.20
C ARG A 333 -13.54 -25.10 4.48
N SER A 334 -14.61 -24.44 4.11
CA SER A 334 -15.97 -24.94 4.37
C SER A 334 -16.52 -25.77 3.24
N GLY A 335 -15.89 -25.79 2.07
CA GLY A 335 -16.37 -26.46 0.86
C GLY A 335 -17.64 -25.82 0.26
N VAL A 336 -18.00 -24.61 0.71
CA VAL A 336 -19.22 -23.93 0.29
C VAL A 336 -18.95 -23.06 -0.92
N THR A 337 -19.80 -23.18 -1.95
CA THR A 337 -19.83 -22.26 -3.10
C THR A 337 -21.03 -21.34 -2.98
N VAL A 338 -20.77 -20.03 -3.06
CA VAL A 338 -21.80 -18.99 -3.04
C VAL A 338 -21.83 -18.33 -4.40
N SER A 339 -22.94 -18.45 -5.11
CA SER A 339 -23.17 -17.82 -6.42
C SER A 339 -24.45 -16.99 -6.36
N PRO A 340 -24.36 -15.68 -6.05
CA PRO A 340 -25.54 -14.82 -5.99
C PRO A 340 -26.18 -14.69 -7.38
N GLU A 341 -27.51 -14.75 -7.42
CA GLU A 341 -28.28 -14.54 -8.67
C GLU A 341 -28.40 -13.05 -9.01
N ASP A 342 -28.52 -12.20 -7.99
CA ASP A 342 -28.74 -10.75 -8.11
C ASP A 342 -27.39 -9.97 -8.03
N LEU A 343 -26.48 -10.24 -8.97
CA LEU A 343 -25.27 -9.43 -9.08
C LEU A 343 -25.54 -8.14 -9.85
N PRO A 344 -24.98 -6.99 -9.41
CA PRO A 344 -25.07 -5.74 -10.14
C PRO A 344 -24.66 -5.89 -11.61
N ASP A 345 -25.37 -5.21 -12.49
CA ASP A 345 -24.97 -5.02 -13.88
C ASP A 345 -24.01 -3.82 -14.03
N ALA A 346 -23.62 -3.48 -15.26
CA ALA A 346 -22.67 -2.40 -15.53
C ALA A 346 -23.18 -1.02 -15.07
N GLU A 347 -24.48 -0.74 -15.25
CA GLU A 347 -25.09 0.53 -14.85
C GLU A 347 -25.10 0.66 -13.33
N ARG A 348 -25.52 -0.39 -12.64
CA ARG A 348 -25.56 -0.41 -11.18
C ARG A 348 -24.16 -0.35 -10.55
N LEU A 349 -23.17 -1.00 -11.15
CA LEU A 349 -21.77 -0.87 -10.72
C LEU A 349 -21.27 0.57 -10.91
N ALA A 350 -21.60 1.21 -12.03
CA ALA A 350 -21.24 2.60 -12.30
C ALA A 350 -21.89 3.56 -11.27
N GLU A 351 -23.16 3.35 -10.93
CA GLU A 351 -23.82 4.11 -9.87
C GLU A 351 -23.14 3.93 -8.50
N ILE A 352 -22.76 2.69 -8.16
CA ILE A 352 -22.08 2.40 -6.89
C ILE A 352 -20.73 3.13 -6.82
N VAL A 353 -19.92 3.05 -7.88
CA VAL A 353 -18.61 3.71 -7.94
C VAL A 353 -18.76 5.23 -7.89
N SER A 354 -19.73 5.80 -8.62
CA SER A 354 -19.94 7.25 -8.64
C SER A 354 -20.54 7.78 -7.33
N THR A 355 -21.48 7.05 -6.73
CA THR A 355 -22.15 7.48 -5.48
C THR A 355 -21.21 7.38 -4.28
N ALA A 356 -20.39 6.34 -4.23
CA ALA A 356 -19.41 6.19 -3.16
C ALA A 356 -18.25 7.20 -3.24
N GLY A 357 -18.01 7.77 -4.45
CA GLY A 357 -17.06 8.86 -4.67
C GLY A 357 -17.68 10.27 -4.51
N ALA A 358 -19.01 10.38 -4.33
CA ALA A 358 -19.69 11.65 -4.12
C ALA A 358 -19.86 11.94 -2.62
N ASP A 359 -19.56 13.17 -2.23
CA ASP A 359 -19.68 13.65 -0.85
C ASP A 359 -21.13 13.45 -0.32
N PRO A 360 -21.35 12.88 0.90
CA PRO A 360 -22.66 12.74 1.51
C PRO A 360 -23.31 14.06 1.95
N THR A 361 -22.71 15.21 1.62
CA THR A 361 -23.19 16.57 2.00
C THR A 361 -23.64 17.41 0.80
N THR A 362 -24.58 16.88 0.01
CA THR A 362 -25.41 17.73 -0.88
C THR A 362 -26.89 17.53 -0.58
#